data_7b6ad7be71219df57069f54f68f744c0
#
_entry.id   7b6ad7be71219df57069f54f68f744c0
#
_cell.length_a   1.000
_cell.length_b   1.000
_cell.length_c   1.000
_cell.angle_alpha   90.00
_cell.angle_beta   90.00
_cell.angle_gamma   90.00
#
_symmetry.space_group_name_H-M   'P 1'
#
loop_
_entity.id
_entity.type
_entity.pdbx_description
1 polymer ?
#
loop_
_entity_poly.entity_id
_entity_poly.type
_entity_poly.pdbx_seq_one_letter_code
_entity_poly.pdbx_strand_id
1 'polypeptide(L)'
;MARLRIAITHSPDGDPRVQRRRAGLRKTDAQEIAEVLRRAGHKTFFVVVDGAPKCLKRLASVDADLVFNLVEGFGDDNTKEPHVAAYYDLLGLRYTGSGPRGLSLAMDKALTKKVLAFHRVRTPKFATVFRGRLDWAHDIDFPVIVKPVREDGSIGIGFSALAGSIKELMERIDELHADFNHPVLIEQYIDGREIYVGVIGNARAEAFPPVELDLSHLPKGKPRIASVEVKWEEGTRAYRSAKLRFPDDLRREVLDAIRHAALTSFQALQLRDYARFDFRITPDNKVYLIEANPNPYLYSGAEFIRGARASGRTHPETILEILELAEERYRSR
;
A
#
# COMPACT_ATOMS: atom_id res chain seq x y z
N MET A 1 -24.67 -7.11 14.41
CA MET A 1 -23.39 -7.41 15.13
C MET A 1 -23.51 -7.19 16.63
N ALA A 2 -22.77 -7.98 17.44
CA ALA A 2 -22.65 -7.68 18.86
C ALA A 2 -21.89 -6.36 19.05
N ARG A 3 -22.13 -5.65 20.16
CA ARG A 3 -21.42 -4.41 20.48
C ARG A 3 -20.00 -4.76 20.94
N LEU A 4 -18.98 -4.38 20.16
CA LEU A 4 -17.58 -4.63 20.45
C LEU A 4 -16.89 -3.43 21.11
N ARG A 5 -15.85 -3.72 21.88
CA ARG A 5 -14.84 -2.77 22.33
C ARG A 5 -13.62 -2.87 21.40
N ILE A 6 -13.39 -1.86 20.58
CA ILE A 6 -12.41 -1.87 19.51
C ILE A 6 -11.28 -0.89 19.82
N ALA A 7 -10.05 -1.41 19.87
CA ALA A 7 -8.84 -0.60 19.92
C ALA A 7 -8.46 -0.21 18.49
N ILE A 8 -8.34 1.07 18.19
CA ILE A 8 -7.81 1.55 16.93
C ILE A 8 -6.32 1.85 17.14
N THR A 9 -5.47 0.97 16.61
CA THR A 9 -4.02 1.14 16.68
C THR A 9 -3.54 1.89 15.45
N HIS A 10 -2.67 2.87 15.63
CA HIS A 10 -2.14 3.67 14.53
C HIS A 10 -0.72 4.17 14.85
N SER A 11 0.05 4.47 13.79
CA SER A 11 1.34 5.14 13.89
C SER A 11 1.17 6.58 14.36
N PRO A 12 2.20 7.20 15.00
CA PRO A 12 2.11 8.61 15.41
C PRO A 12 1.89 9.51 14.19
N ASP A 13 1.18 10.61 14.41
CA ASP A 13 0.93 11.64 13.39
C ASP A 13 2.20 12.41 12.98
N GLY A 14 3.37 11.85 13.21
CA GLY A 14 4.68 12.47 13.06
C GLY A 14 5.32 12.36 11.69
N ASP A 15 4.77 11.62 10.73
CA ASP A 15 5.30 11.65 9.37
C ASP A 15 5.07 13.04 8.75
N PRO A 16 6.14 13.80 8.42
CA PRO A 16 6.02 15.15 7.86
C PRO A 16 5.15 15.19 6.59
N ARG A 17 5.07 14.08 5.84
CA ARG A 17 4.25 13.94 4.64
C ARG A 17 2.77 13.78 4.96
N VAL A 18 2.47 13.11 6.05
CA VAL A 18 1.10 12.95 6.58
C VAL A 18 0.67 14.21 7.33
N GLN A 19 1.56 14.86 8.09
CA GLN A 19 1.30 16.14 8.74
C GLN A 19 0.95 17.26 7.75
N ARG A 20 1.60 17.31 6.57
CA ARG A 20 1.27 18.29 5.52
C ARG A 20 -0.14 18.11 4.96
N ARG A 21 -0.64 16.87 4.86
CA ARG A 21 -2.06 16.61 4.54
C ARG A 21 -3.02 17.07 5.63
N ARG A 22 -2.57 17.11 6.89
CA ARG A 22 -3.39 17.36 8.08
C ARG A 22 -3.38 18.82 8.52
N ALA A 23 -2.49 19.66 8.00
CA ALA A 23 -2.43 21.10 8.29
C ALA A 23 -3.70 21.89 7.91
N GLY A 24 -4.67 21.25 7.27
CA GLY A 24 -5.98 21.81 6.96
C GLY A 24 -7.11 20.90 7.42
N LEU A 25 -7.64 21.04 8.63
CA LEU A 25 -9.01 20.63 9.09
C LEU A 25 -9.54 19.23 8.69
N ARG A 26 -8.76 18.32 8.11
CA ARG A 26 -9.21 16.99 7.71
C ARG A 26 -8.92 15.98 8.82
N LYS A 27 -9.93 15.16 9.12
CA LYS A 27 -9.82 14.04 10.06
C LYS A 27 -8.77 13.04 9.55
N THR A 28 -8.10 12.38 10.49
CA THR A 28 -7.21 11.27 10.18
C THR A 28 -8.01 10.01 9.84
N ASP A 29 -7.40 9.03 9.17
CA ASP A 29 -8.02 7.71 8.92
C ASP A 29 -8.59 7.12 10.21
N ALA A 30 -7.78 7.12 11.26
CA ALA A 30 -8.18 6.61 12.58
C ALA A 30 -9.42 7.34 13.13
N GLN A 31 -9.52 8.65 12.93
CA GLN A 31 -10.68 9.44 13.37
C GLN A 31 -11.93 9.14 12.54
N GLU A 32 -11.81 9.06 11.21
CA GLU A 32 -12.94 8.71 10.33
C GLU A 32 -13.47 7.31 10.65
N ILE A 33 -12.57 6.33 10.82
CA ILE A 33 -12.92 4.96 11.18
C ILE A 33 -13.57 4.90 12.57
N ALA A 34 -13.02 5.61 13.56
CA ALA A 34 -13.62 5.66 14.90
C ALA A 34 -15.05 6.17 14.86
N GLU A 35 -15.35 7.17 14.03
CA GLU A 35 -16.70 7.71 13.89
C GLU A 35 -17.65 6.69 13.26
N VAL A 36 -17.22 5.98 12.20
CA VAL A 36 -18.00 4.93 11.58
C VAL A 36 -18.35 3.84 12.58
N LEU A 37 -17.35 3.32 13.29
CA LEU A 37 -17.53 2.24 14.26
C LEU A 37 -18.43 2.67 15.44
N ARG A 38 -18.30 3.91 15.93
CA ARG A 38 -19.17 4.45 16.99
C ARG A 38 -20.61 4.60 16.54
N ARG A 39 -20.84 5.07 15.30
CA ARG A 39 -22.19 5.18 14.73
C ARG A 39 -22.86 3.81 14.55
N ALA A 40 -22.05 2.76 14.30
CA ALA A 40 -22.52 1.38 14.26
C ALA A 40 -22.74 0.75 15.65
N GLY A 41 -22.51 1.51 16.75
CA GLY A 41 -22.79 1.09 18.11
C GLY A 41 -21.61 0.49 18.88
N HIS A 42 -20.41 0.39 18.26
CA HIS A 42 -19.21 -0.10 18.93
C HIS A 42 -18.59 0.94 19.88
N LYS A 43 -17.83 0.48 20.89
CA LYS A 43 -16.98 1.34 21.71
C LYS A 43 -15.59 1.38 21.12
N THR A 44 -15.02 2.58 20.87
CA THR A 44 -13.68 2.70 20.30
C THR A 44 -12.76 3.54 21.18
N PHE A 45 -11.48 3.20 21.18
CA PHE A 45 -10.41 3.99 21.79
C PHE A 45 -9.14 3.87 20.95
N PHE A 46 -8.23 4.85 21.07
CA PHE A 46 -7.00 4.90 20.29
C PHE A 46 -5.82 4.35 21.07
N VAL A 47 -4.93 3.64 20.36
CA VAL A 47 -3.64 3.18 20.88
C VAL A 47 -2.56 3.57 19.89
N VAL A 48 -1.72 4.54 20.26
CA VAL A 48 -0.60 5.00 19.43
C VAL A 48 0.56 4.03 19.57
N VAL A 49 1.07 3.55 18.44
CA VAL A 49 2.27 2.71 18.32
C VAL A 49 3.42 3.61 17.86
N ASP A 50 4.10 4.21 18.82
CA ASP A 50 5.08 5.29 18.62
C ASP A 50 6.54 4.83 18.59
N GLY A 51 6.79 3.51 18.61
CA GLY A 51 8.14 2.95 18.63
C GLY A 51 8.81 2.95 20.01
N ALA A 52 8.25 3.61 21.00
CA ALA A 52 8.80 3.58 22.35
C ALA A 52 8.48 2.23 23.04
N PRO A 53 9.39 1.69 23.89
CA PRO A 53 9.14 0.43 24.62
C PRO A 53 7.84 0.44 25.44
N LYS A 54 7.37 1.61 25.86
CA LYS A 54 6.11 1.80 26.59
C LYS A 54 4.88 1.45 25.74
N CYS A 55 4.94 1.62 24.40
CA CYS A 55 3.80 1.28 23.56
C CYS A 55 3.56 -0.24 23.48
N LEU A 56 4.62 -1.05 23.54
CA LEU A 56 4.51 -2.51 23.62
C LEU A 56 3.82 -2.94 24.91
N LYS A 57 4.13 -2.30 26.05
CA LYS A 57 3.43 -2.54 27.32
C LYS A 57 1.96 -2.13 27.24
N ARG A 58 1.64 -1.01 26.58
CA ARG A 58 0.24 -0.61 26.34
C ARG A 58 -0.50 -1.64 25.51
N LEU A 59 0.12 -2.12 24.42
CA LEU A 59 -0.47 -3.19 23.58
C LEU A 59 -0.71 -4.46 24.37
N ALA A 60 0.23 -4.89 25.21
CA ALA A 60 0.10 -6.09 26.05
C ALA A 60 -1.03 -5.95 27.10
N SER A 61 -1.44 -4.74 27.45
CA SER A 61 -2.52 -4.47 28.41
C SER A 61 -3.82 -4.03 27.71
N VAL A 62 -3.92 -4.12 26.38
CA VAL A 62 -5.12 -3.77 25.65
C VAL A 62 -6.26 -4.71 26.00
N ASP A 63 -7.30 -4.17 26.59
CA ASP A 63 -8.57 -4.85 26.82
C ASP A 63 -9.56 -4.44 25.71
N ALA A 64 -9.56 -5.20 24.63
CA ALA A 64 -10.41 -5.01 23.46
C ALA A 64 -10.85 -6.37 22.89
N ASP A 65 -12.06 -6.39 22.33
CA ASP A 65 -12.58 -7.55 21.61
C ASP A 65 -11.86 -7.74 20.26
N LEU A 66 -11.42 -6.62 19.66
CA LEU A 66 -10.73 -6.59 18.38
C LEU A 66 -9.88 -5.30 18.25
N VAL A 67 -8.76 -5.41 17.57
CA VAL A 67 -7.89 -4.29 17.15
C VAL A 67 -8.21 -3.92 15.71
N PHE A 68 -8.61 -2.69 15.42
CA PHE A 68 -8.61 -2.15 14.07
C PHE A 68 -7.22 -1.61 13.78
N ASN A 69 -6.45 -2.34 12.96
CA ASN A 69 -5.03 -2.08 12.76
C ASN A 69 -4.78 -1.09 11.62
N LEU A 70 -4.19 0.06 11.95
CA LEU A 70 -3.76 1.10 11.00
C LEU A 70 -2.27 1.45 11.24
N VAL A 71 -1.50 0.51 11.77
CA VAL A 71 -0.08 0.73 12.04
C VAL A 71 0.71 0.53 10.76
N GLU A 72 1.55 1.51 10.40
CA GLU A 72 2.40 1.51 9.19
C GLU A 72 3.89 1.29 9.52
N GLY A 73 4.22 0.91 10.76
CA GLY A 73 5.60 0.69 11.18
C GLY A 73 5.75 0.68 12.70
N PHE A 74 6.98 0.76 13.18
CA PHE A 74 7.29 0.90 14.61
C PHE A 74 8.35 1.99 14.80
N GLY A 75 7.93 3.13 15.33
CA GLY A 75 8.71 4.36 15.29
C GLY A 75 8.82 4.87 13.85
N ASP A 76 10.03 5.25 13.46
CA ASP A 76 10.31 5.75 12.11
C ASP A 76 10.69 4.63 11.12
N ASP A 77 10.45 3.36 11.48
CA ASP A 77 10.85 2.20 10.69
C ASP A 77 9.63 1.42 10.18
N ASN A 78 9.25 1.68 8.94
CA ASN A 78 8.12 1.03 8.26
C ASN A 78 8.37 -0.47 8.07
N THR A 79 9.64 -0.92 7.98
CA THR A 79 9.98 -2.35 7.81
C THR A 79 9.55 -3.20 9.01
N LYS A 80 9.15 -2.57 10.11
CA LYS A 80 8.70 -3.23 11.35
C LYS A 80 7.19 -3.40 11.46
N GLU A 81 6.40 -2.97 10.48
CA GLU A 81 4.95 -3.22 10.46
C GLU A 81 4.61 -4.71 10.66
N PRO A 82 5.27 -5.69 9.97
CA PRO A 82 5.02 -7.11 10.20
C PRO A 82 5.31 -7.56 11.63
N HIS A 83 6.27 -6.93 12.30
CA HIS A 83 6.61 -7.28 13.69
C HIS A 83 5.54 -6.82 14.67
N VAL A 84 4.88 -5.70 14.40
CA VAL A 84 3.74 -5.25 15.22
C VAL A 84 2.58 -6.23 15.07
N ALA A 85 2.26 -6.68 13.85
CA ALA A 85 1.25 -7.72 13.62
C ALA A 85 1.62 -9.06 14.27
N ALA A 86 2.92 -9.45 14.26
CA ALA A 86 3.41 -10.62 14.96
C ALA A 86 3.24 -10.48 16.49
N TYR A 87 3.42 -9.27 17.01
CA TYR A 87 3.19 -9.01 18.42
C TYR A 87 1.71 -9.15 18.80
N TYR A 88 0.78 -8.73 17.94
CA TYR A 88 -0.65 -9.03 18.16
C TYR A 88 -0.92 -10.53 18.19
N ASP A 89 -0.32 -11.30 17.26
CA ASP A 89 -0.46 -12.76 17.25
C ASP A 89 0.07 -13.40 18.56
N LEU A 90 1.24 -12.94 19.07
CA LEU A 90 1.82 -13.42 20.34
C LEU A 90 0.94 -13.09 21.56
N LEU A 91 0.25 -11.96 21.52
CA LEU A 91 -0.66 -11.53 22.59
C LEU A 91 -2.05 -12.19 22.47
N GLY A 92 -2.33 -12.96 21.41
CA GLY A 92 -3.65 -13.53 21.15
C GLY A 92 -4.70 -12.47 20.78
N LEU A 93 -4.29 -11.28 20.39
CA LEU A 93 -5.21 -10.21 19.98
C LEU A 93 -5.82 -10.51 18.61
N ARG A 94 -7.11 -10.26 18.48
CA ARG A 94 -7.80 -10.27 17.19
C ARG A 94 -7.60 -8.92 16.50
N TYR A 95 -7.33 -8.90 15.19
CA TYR A 95 -7.08 -7.63 14.48
C TYR A 95 -7.50 -7.70 13.02
N THR A 96 -7.77 -6.53 12.43
CA THR A 96 -8.07 -6.36 10.99
C THR A 96 -6.80 -6.32 10.17
N GLY A 97 -6.92 -6.72 8.90
CA GLY A 97 -5.83 -6.63 7.91
C GLY A 97 -4.90 -7.84 7.92
N SER A 98 -3.86 -7.73 7.11
CA SER A 98 -2.92 -8.82 6.84
C SER A 98 -2.09 -9.20 8.06
N GLY A 99 -1.74 -10.49 8.16
CA GLY A 99 -0.86 -10.98 9.21
C GLY A 99 0.61 -10.79 8.87
N PRO A 100 1.51 -11.12 9.80
CA PRO A 100 2.96 -10.87 9.66
C PRO A 100 3.56 -11.40 8.37
N ARG A 101 3.12 -12.60 7.95
CA ARG A 101 3.62 -13.22 6.72
C ARG A 101 3.18 -12.46 5.47
N GLY A 102 1.90 -12.11 5.37
CA GLY A 102 1.38 -11.34 4.23
C GLY A 102 2.02 -9.95 4.15
N LEU A 103 2.14 -9.26 5.29
CA LEU A 103 2.83 -7.98 5.39
C LEU A 103 4.28 -8.09 4.91
N SER A 104 5.05 -9.08 5.43
CA SER A 104 6.46 -9.29 5.04
C SER A 104 6.63 -9.61 3.56
N LEU A 105 5.72 -10.38 2.96
CA LEU A 105 5.76 -10.71 1.54
C LEU A 105 5.44 -9.49 0.67
N ALA A 106 4.42 -8.72 1.02
CA ALA A 106 3.96 -7.60 0.21
C ALA A 106 4.88 -6.38 0.32
N MET A 107 5.44 -6.11 1.50
CA MET A 107 6.32 -4.97 1.73
C MET A 107 7.71 -5.12 1.10
N ASP A 108 8.18 -6.34 0.81
CA ASP A 108 9.42 -6.56 0.07
C ASP A 108 9.11 -6.69 -1.43
N LYS A 109 9.30 -5.59 -2.18
CA LYS A 109 8.96 -5.50 -3.61
C LYS A 109 9.67 -6.58 -4.45
N ALA A 110 10.90 -6.92 -4.09
CA ALA A 110 11.66 -7.96 -4.81
C ALA A 110 11.09 -9.35 -4.52
N LEU A 111 10.77 -9.64 -3.25
CA LEU A 111 10.17 -10.91 -2.85
C LEU A 111 8.76 -11.04 -3.43
N THR A 112 7.95 -10.00 -3.37
CA THR A 112 6.65 -9.93 -4.05
C THR A 112 6.75 -10.38 -5.50
N LYS A 113 7.67 -9.78 -6.28
CA LYS A 113 7.85 -10.12 -7.71
C LYS A 113 8.30 -11.57 -7.93
N LYS A 114 9.20 -12.09 -7.07
CA LYS A 114 9.64 -13.49 -7.12
C LYS A 114 8.47 -14.46 -6.87
N VAL A 115 7.64 -14.18 -5.88
CA VAL A 115 6.42 -14.98 -5.58
C VAL A 115 5.43 -14.90 -6.75
N LEU A 116 5.16 -13.70 -7.24
CA LEU A 116 4.19 -13.48 -8.30
C LEU A 116 4.61 -14.08 -9.65
N ALA A 117 5.93 -14.16 -9.92
CA ALA A 117 6.45 -14.85 -11.10
C ALA A 117 6.06 -16.33 -11.13
N PHE A 118 6.07 -17.02 -9.99
CA PHE A 118 5.60 -18.40 -9.87
C PHE A 118 4.12 -18.54 -10.28
N HIS A 119 3.30 -17.54 -9.93
CA HIS A 119 1.87 -17.49 -10.27
C HIS A 119 1.58 -16.88 -11.65
N ARG A 120 2.63 -16.62 -12.47
CA ARG A 120 2.51 -16.04 -13.81
C ARG A 120 1.84 -14.66 -13.85
N VAL A 121 1.85 -13.93 -12.74
CA VAL A 121 1.46 -12.53 -12.71
C VAL A 121 2.62 -11.70 -13.24
N ARG A 122 2.35 -10.92 -14.30
CA ARG A 122 3.40 -10.11 -14.94
C ARG A 122 3.81 -8.95 -14.06
N THR A 123 5.10 -8.85 -13.77
CA THR A 123 5.75 -7.72 -13.12
C THR A 123 6.88 -7.17 -14.01
N PRO A 124 7.33 -5.93 -13.82
CA PRO A 124 8.52 -5.45 -14.51
C PRO A 124 9.73 -6.33 -14.22
N LYS A 125 10.66 -6.42 -15.17
CA LYS A 125 11.98 -7.00 -14.93
C LYS A 125 12.70 -6.20 -13.84
N PHE A 126 13.50 -6.87 -13.01
CA PHE A 126 14.14 -6.19 -11.89
C PHE A 126 15.47 -6.85 -11.50
N ALA A 127 16.28 -6.07 -10.80
CA ALA A 127 17.46 -6.51 -10.06
C ALA A 127 17.45 -5.85 -8.69
N THR A 128 18.19 -6.41 -7.73
CA THR A 128 18.43 -5.74 -6.44
C THR A 128 19.91 -5.61 -6.19
N VAL A 129 20.31 -4.50 -5.57
CA VAL A 129 21.69 -4.25 -5.16
C VAL A 129 21.73 -3.84 -3.70
N PHE A 130 22.68 -4.43 -2.95
CA PHE A 130 22.94 -4.08 -1.57
C PHE A 130 24.40 -4.35 -1.19
N ARG A 131 25.11 -3.32 -0.74
CA ARG A 131 26.52 -3.43 -0.30
C ARG A 131 27.40 -4.19 -1.27
N GLY A 132 27.33 -3.84 -2.56
CA GLY A 132 28.11 -4.46 -3.63
C GLY A 132 27.64 -5.84 -4.09
N ARG A 133 26.57 -6.40 -3.48
CA ARG A 133 25.95 -7.65 -3.95
C ARG A 133 24.80 -7.31 -4.91
N LEU A 134 24.89 -7.84 -6.11
CA LEU A 134 23.85 -7.74 -7.13
C LEU A 134 23.09 -9.07 -7.23
N ASP A 135 21.78 -9.02 -7.00
CA ASP A 135 20.85 -10.13 -7.28
C ASP A 135 20.06 -9.76 -8.54
N TRP A 136 20.32 -10.44 -9.60
CA TRP A 136 19.86 -10.12 -10.94
C TRP A 136 19.40 -11.40 -11.66
N ALA A 137 18.25 -11.32 -12.29
CA ALA A 137 17.66 -12.45 -13.01
C ALA A 137 17.33 -12.13 -14.49
N HIS A 138 17.47 -10.87 -14.93
CA HIS A 138 17.01 -10.41 -16.23
C HIS A 138 17.89 -9.31 -16.81
N ASP A 139 18.04 -9.29 -18.13
CA ASP A 139 18.53 -8.09 -18.82
C ASP A 139 17.48 -6.99 -18.70
N ILE A 140 17.91 -5.82 -18.25
CA ILE A 140 17.05 -4.66 -18.02
C ILE A 140 17.55 -3.52 -18.89
N ASP A 141 16.65 -3.05 -19.77
CA ASP A 141 16.92 -1.92 -20.64
C ASP A 141 16.56 -0.60 -19.96
N PHE A 142 17.34 0.45 -20.26
CA PHE A 142 17.01 1.81 -19.86
C PHE A 142 15.81 2.36 -20.63
N PRO A 143 15.00 3.26 -20.02
CA PRO A 143 15.15 3.75 -18.66
C PRO A 143 14.68 2.77 -17.58
N VAL A 144 15.25 2.92 -16.37
CA VAL A 144 14.91 2.12 -15.19
C VAL A 144 14.38 3.01 -14.06
N ILE A 145 13.55 2.42 -13.19
CA ILE A 145 13.18 3.03 -11.91
C ILE A 145 14.08 2.46 -10.81
N VAL A 146 14.67 3.36 -10.02
CA VAL A 146 15.53 3.01 -8.88
C VAL A 146 14.84 3.43 -7.60
N LYS A 147 14.53 2.45 -6.74
CA LYS A 147 13.71 2.69 -5.55
C LYS A 147 14.11 1.79 -4.37
N PRO A 148 13.81 2.17 -3.12
CA PRO A 148 13.99 1.27 -1.98
C PRO A 148 13.14 0.01 -2.13
N VAL A 149 13.67 -1.16 -1.71
CA VAL A 149 12.94 -2.44 -1.77
C VAL A 149 11.77 -2.46 -0.79
N ARG A 150 11.94 -1.86 0.41
CA ARG A 150 11.04 -2.05 1.57
C ARG A 150 10.33 -0.80 2.05
N GLU A 151 10.38 0.28 1.30
CA GLU A 151 9.64 1.49 1.60
C GLU A 151 8.31 1.53 0.86
N ASP A 152 7.29 2.13 1.48
CA ASP A 152 5.95 2.32 0.94
C ASP A 152 5.64 3.82 0.75
N GLY A 153 4.44 4.16 0.26
CA GLY A 153 3.98 5.54 0.15
C GLY A 153 4.81 6.45 -0.76
N SER A 154 5.54 5.90 -1.73
CA SER A 154 6.49 6.62 -2.61
C SER A 154 7.72 7.19 -1.90
N ILE A 155 8.05 6.69 -0.69
CA ILE A 155 9.29 7.06 0.00
C ILE A 155 10.49 6.68 -0.87
N GLY A 156 11.41 7.64 -1.06
CA GLY A 156 12.56 7.45 -1.94
C GLY A 156 12.21 7.36 -3.43
N ILE A 157 11.01 7.76 -3.87
CA ILE A 157 10.59 7.77 -5.28
C ILE A 157 10.23 9.19 -5.67
N GLY A 158 11.25 10.01 -5.98
CA GLY A 158 11.09 11.31 -6.63
C GLY A 158 11.16 11.19 -8.16
N PHE A 159 11.09 12.31 -8.87
CA PHE A 159 11.33 12.31 -10.31
C PHE A 159 12.72 11.82 -10.70
N SER A 160 13.71 11.95 -9.81
CA SER A 160 15.05 11.41 -9.96
C SER A 160 15.14 9.88 -9.85
N ALA A 161 14.04 9.21 -9.47
CA ALA A 161 14.00 7.75 -9.45
C ALA A 161 14.08 7.11 -10.84
N LEU A 162 13.77 7.87 -11.92
CA LEU A 162 13.92 7.42 -13.30
C LEU A 162 15.35 7.71 -13.77
N ALA A 163 16.13 6.66 -14.04
CA ALA A 163 17.47 6.74 -14.59
C ALA A 163 17.48 6.31 -16.07
N GLY A 164 18.04 7.15 -16.93
CA GLY A 164 18.17 6.91 -18.37
C GLY A 164 19.57 6.44 -18.78
N SER A 165 20.51 6.41 -17.84
CA SER A 165 21.92 6.04 -18.10
C SER A 165 22.52 5.31 -16.90
N ILE A 166 23.65 4.61 -17.15
CA ILE A 166 24.43 3.94 -16.08
C ILE A 166 24.88 4.95 -15.02
N LYS A 167 25.28 6.16 -15.44
CA LYS A 167 25.73 7.21 -14.52
C LYS A 167 24.62 7.60 -13.56
N GLU A 168 23.43 7.94 -14.08
CA GLU A 168 22.27 8.29 -13.27
C GLU A 168 21.83 7.13 -12.35
N LEU A 169 21.90 5.89 -12.85
CA LEU A 169 21.63 4.69 -12.06
C LEU A 169 22.55 4.59 -10.85
N MET A 170 23.87 4.75 -11.04
CA MET A 170 24.86 4.64 -9.95
C MET A 170 24.69 5.77 -8.93
N GLU A 171 24.52 7.01 -9.41
CA GLU A 171 24.26 8.17 -8.54
C GLU A 171 23.01 7.93 -7.68
N ARG A 172 21.95 7.39 -8.28
CA ARG A 172 20.70 7.12 -7.54
C ARG A 172 20.82 5.98 -6.54
N ILE A 173 21.59 4.92 -6.85
CA ILE A 173 21.88 3.84 -5.91
C ILE A 173 22.65 4.37 -4.70
N ASP A 174 23.65 5.22 -4.91
CA ASP A 174 24.47 5.79 -3.84
C ASP A 174 23.62 6.68 -2.90
N GLU A 175 22.75 7.53 -3.47
CA GLU A 175 21.80 8.34 -2.70
C GLU A 175 20.89 7.46 -1.82
N LEU A 176 20.29 6.41 -2.40
CA LEU A 176 19.39 5.53 -1.66
C LEU A 176 20.11 4.71 -0.59
N HIS A 177 21.35 4.30 -0.83
CA HIS A 177 22.15 3.62 0.20
C HIS A 177 22.60 4.54 1.34
N ALA A 178 22.73 5.85 1.09
CA ALA A 178 22.99 6.83 2.13
C ALA A 178 21.75 7.06 3.03
N ASP A 179 20.55 7.03 2.43
CA ASP A 179 19.29 7.30 3.14
C ASP A 179 18.71 6.04 3.82
N PHE A 180 18.93 4.85 3.22
CA PHE A 180 18.28 3.60 3.62
C PHE A 180 19.28 2.46 3.81
N ASN A 181 19.18 1.75 4.93
CA ASN A 181 20.04 0.59 5.22
C ASN A 181 19.39 -0.73 4.75
N HIS A 182 18.88 -0.77 3.54
CA HIS A 182 18.32 -1.99 2.93
C HIS A 182 18.54 -2.01 1.40
N PRO A 183 18.24 -3.13 0.71
CA PRO A 183 18.49 -3.24 -0.72
C PRO A 183 17.73 -2.18 -1.54
N VAL A 184 18.35 -1.80 -2.65
CA VAL A 184 17.77 -0.95 -3.70
C VAL A 184 17.25 -1.85 -4.82
N LEU A 185 16.05 -1.58 -5.31
CA LEU A 185 15.44 -2.21 -6.47
C LEU A 185 15.73 -1.38 -7.72
N ILE A 186 16.29 -2.03 -8.72
CA ILE A 186 16.43 -1.52 -10.09
C ILE A 186 15.33 -2.20 -10.90
N GLU A 187 14.42 -1.45 -11.46
CA GLU A 187 13.22 -1.98 -12.10
C GLU A 187 13.03 -1.38 -13.48
N GLN A 188 12.70 -2.21 -14.47
CA GLN A 188 12.29 -1.74 -15.79
C GLN A 188 11.18 -0.69 -15.67
N TYR A 189 11.38 0.48 -16.28
CA TYR A 189 10.31 1.48 -16.36
C TYR A 189 9.23 1.00 -17.34
N ILE A 190 8.01 0.90 -16.85
CA ILE A 190 6.85 0.59 -17.67
C ILE A 190 6.13 1.89 -17.99
N ASP A 191 6.30 2.39 -19.20
CA ASP A 191 5.52 3.55 -19.66
C ASP A 191 4.06 3.17 -19.86
N GLY A 192 3.15 3.98 -19.35
CA GLY A 192 1.73 3.70 -19.44
C GLY A 192 0.90 4.37 -18.35
N ARG A 193 -0.32 3.86 -18.19
CA ARG A 193 -1.32 4.36 -17.23
C ARG A 193 -1.07 3.77 -15.85
N GLU A 194 -1.27 4.58 -14.81
CA GLU A 194 -1.16 4.17 -13.40
C GLU A 194 -2.54 3.80 -12.86
N ILE A 195 -2.75 2.53 -12.49
CA ILE A 195 -4.06 2.00 -12.08
C ILE A 195 -3.96 1.37 -10.70
N TYR A 196 -4.92 1.67 -9.84
CA TYR A 196 -5.07 1.13 -8.49
C TYR A 196 -6.30 0.26 -8.39
N VAL A 197 -6.16 -0.91 -7.77
CA VAL A 197 -7.27 -1.85 -7.57
C VAL A 197 -7.30 -2.32 -6.13
N GLY A 198 -8.38 -2.00 -5.42
CA GLY A 198 -8.66 -2.57 -4.10
C GLY A 198 -9.16 -4.01 -4.22
N VAL A 199 -8.77 -4.84 -3.27
CA VAL A 199 -9.33 -6.18 -3.08
C VAL A 199 -9.83 -6.28 -1.64
N ILE A 200 -11.03 -6.80 -1.45
CA ILE A 200 -11.64 -7.03 -0.14
C ILE A 200 -12.11 -8.48 -0.02
N GLY A 201 -11.99 -9.06 1.17
CA GLY A 201 -12.46 -10.41 1.45
C GLY A 201 -11.37 -11.33 1.98
N ASN A 202 -11.73 -12.60 2.17
CA ASN A 202 -10.84 -13.68 2.59
C ASN A 202 -10.97 -14.86 1.61
N ALA A 203 -11.69 -15.94 1.96
CA ALA A 203 -11.88 -17.10 1.07
C ALA A 203 -12.60 -16.73 -0.26
N ARG A 204 -13.42 -15.71 -0.24
CA ARG A 204 -14.13 -15.15 -1.41
C ARG A 204 -13.78 -13.68 -1.54
N ALA A 205 -12.56 -13.42 -2.01
CA ALA A 205 -12.09 -12.06 -2.24
C ALA A 205 -12.71 -11.48 -3.52
N GLU A 206 -13.00 -10.18 -3.48
CA GLU A 206 -13.53 -9.39 -4.59
C GLU A 206 -12.55 -8.26 -4.94
N ALA A 207 -12.30 -8.06 -6.23
CA ALA A 207 -11.54 -6.91 -6.72
C ALA A 207 -12.50 -5.79 -7.11
N PHE A 208 -12.24 -4.59 -6.62
CA PHE A 208 -13.00 -3.39 -6.94
C PHE A 208 -12.76 -2.90 -8.37
N PRO A 209 -13.65 -2.09 -8.94
CA PRO A 209 -13.37 -1.36 -10.16
C PRO A 209 -12.08 -0.55 -10.05
N PRO A 210 -11.29 -0.47 -11.12
CA PRO A 210 -10.01 0.23 -11.12
C PRO A 210 -10.18 1.75 -10.95
N VAL A 211 -9.22 2.35 -10.23
CA VAL A 211 -9.06 3.82 -10.10
C VAL A 211 -7.77 4.20 -10.78
N GLU A 212 -7.78 5.18 -11.66
CA GLU A 212 -6.61 5.68 -12.36
C GLU A 212 -6.06 6.94 -11.71
N LEU A 213 -4.75 7.00 -11.51
CA LEU A 213 -4.03 8.24 -11.30
C LEU A 213 -3.64 8.80 -12.67
N ASP A 214 -4.40 9.77 -13.16
CA ASP A 214 -4.13 10.41 -14.45
C ASP A 214 -2.90 11.33 -14.35
N LEU A 215 -1.83 10.91 -15.00
CA LEU A 215 -0.54 11.60 -15.08
C LEU A 215 -0.34 12.30 -16.43
N SER A 216 -1.34 12.34 -17.31
CA SER A 216 -1.23 12.89 -18.66
C SER A 216 -0.96 14.39 -18.66
N HIS A 217 -1.40 15.11 -17.62
CA HIS A 217 -1.28 16.55 -17.47
C HIS A 217 -0.04 17.00 -16.69
N LEU A 218 0.89 16.07 -16.37
CA LEU A 218 2.16 16.46 -15.76
C LEU A 218 2.95 17.43 -16.66
N PRO A 219 3.74 18.34 -16.07
CA PRO A 219 4.60 19.24 -16.83
C PRO A 219 5.49 18.48 -17.83
N LYS A 220 5.70 19.07 -19.02
CA LYS A 220 6.58 18.50 -20.06
C LYS A 220 7.96 18.17 -19.48
N GLY A 221 8.51 17.01 -19.85
CA GLY A 221 9.82 16.55 -19.42
C GLY A 221 9.85 15.91 -18.03
N LYS A 222 8.71 15.84 -17.32
CA LYS A 222 8.63 15.08 -16.06
C LYS A 222 8.19 13.65 -16.34
N PRO A 223 8.82 12.66 -15.68
CA PRO A 223 8.43 11.26 -15.83
C PRO A 223 7.01 11.03 -15.30
N ARG A 224 6.27 10.17 -16.00
CA ARG A 224 4.89 9.82 -15.62
C ARG A 224 4.91 8.72 -14.56
N ILE A 225 5.31 9.08 -13.35
CA ILE A 225 5.38 8.19 -12.19
C ILE A 225 4.64 8.80 -10.99
N ALA A 226 4.10 7.93 -10.14
CA ALA A 226 3.45 8.31 -8.89
C ALA A 226 4.50 8.66 -7.81
N SER A 227 5.26 9.71 -8.04
CA SER A 227 6.36 10.17 -7.19
C SER A 227 5.88 10.97 -5.98
N VAL A 228 6.81 11.27 -5.06
CA VAL A 228 6.55 12.13 -3.88
C VAL A 228 5.98 13.49 -4.32
N GLU A 229 6.54 14.10 -5.37
CA GLU A 229 6.09 15.40 -5.89
C GLU A 229 4.66 15.36 -6.43
N VAL A 230 4.23 14.19 -6.93
CA VAL A 230 2.88 13.98 -7.44
C VAL A 230 1.88 13.69 -6.33
N LYS A 231 2.27 12.90 -5.32
CA LYS A 231 1.34 12.43 -4.28
C LYS A 231 1.27 13.33 -3.05
N TRP A 232 2.38 14.03 -2.71
CA TRP A 232 2.54 14.63 -1.39
C TRP A 232 2.90 16.10 -1.36
N GLU A 233 3.51 16.64 -2.42
CA GLU A 233 3.92 18.04 -2.44
C GLU A 233 2.76 18.95 -2.86
N GLU A 234 1.85 19.17 -1.92
CA GLU A 234 0.72 20.09 -2.09
C GLU A 234 1.19 21.47 -2.54
N GLY A 235 0.46 22.08 -3.49
CA GLY A 235 0.82 23.39 -4.02
C GLY A 235 1.78 23.37 -5.22
N THR A 236 2.44 22.24 -5.52
CA THR A 236 3.23 22.10 -6.74
C THR A 236 2.35 21.93 -7.98
N ARG A 237 2.89 22.24 -9.17
CA ARG A 237 2.18 21.99 -10.43
C ARG A 237 1.98 20.49 -10.66
N ALA A 238 2.94 19.66 -10.28
CA ALA A 238 2.85 18.20 -10.41
C ALA A 238 1.67 17.64 -9.62
N TYR A 239 1.58 17.99 -8.32
CA TYR A 239 0.47 17.57 -7.46
C TYR A 239 -0.90 17.99 -8.02
N ARG A 240 -1.04 19.26 -8.46
CA ARG A 240 -2.31 19.77 -9.00
C ARG A 240 -2.71 19.16 -10.33
N SER A 241 -1.73 18.66 -11.10
CA SER A 241 -1.95 18.08 -12.42
C SER A 241 -2.39 16.62 -12.36
N ALA A 242 -2.02 15.89 -11.30
CA ALA A 242 -2.39 14.50 -11.12
C ALA A 242 -3.79 14.39 -10.49
N LYS A 243 -4.67 13.59 -11.10
CA LYS A 243 -6.06 13.44 -10.65
C LYS A 243 -6.48 11.98 -10.63
N LEU A 244 -7.19 11.60 -9.57
CA LEU A 244 -7.83 10.29 -9.52
C LEU A 244 -9.12 10.32 -10.34
N ARG A 245 -9.27 9.38 -11.28
CA ARG A 245 -10.47 9.19 -12.10
C ARG A 245 -10.84 7.73 -12.22
N PHE A 246 -12.04 7.44 -12.71
CA PHE A 246 -12.43 6.09 -13.12
C PHE A 246 -12.15 5.95 -14.61
N PRO A 247 -11.35 4.94 -15.05
CA PRO A 247 -11.10 4.70 -16.46
C PRO A 247 -12.33 4.04 -17.09
N ASP A 248 -12.98 4.71 -18.03
CA ASP A 248 -14.15 4.21 -18.77
C ASP A 248 -13.81 3.67 -20.16
N ASP A 249 -12.55 3.80 -20.56
CA ASP A 249 -12.00 3.47 -21.87
C ASP A 249 -11.15 2.18 -21.88
N LEU A 250 -11.05 1.47 -20.75
CA LEU A 250 -10.31 0.21 -20.68
C LEU A 250 -11.12 -0.93 -21.33
N ARG A 251 -10.46 -1.69 -22.20
CA ARG A 251 -11.06 -2.88 -22.82
C ARG A 251 -11.37 -3.94 -21.75
N ARG A 252 -12.41 -4.74 -22.02
CA ARG A 252 -12.84 -5.80 -21.10
C ARG A 252 -11.72 -6.79 -20.78
N GLU A 253 -10.93 -7.17 -21.78
CA GLU A 253 -9.81 -8.11 -21.60
C GLU A 253 -8.74 -7.54 -20.65
N VAL A 254 -8.53 -6.23 -20.68
CA VAL A 254 -7.61 -5.54 -19.76
C VAL A 254 -8.18 -5.52 -18.33
N LEU A 255 -9.46 -5.23 -18.19
CA LEU A 255 -10.15 -5.26 -16.89
C LEU A 255 -10.11 -6.66 -16.27
N ASP A 256 -10.38 -7.70 -17.08
CA ASP A 256 -10.32 -9.09 -16.64
C ASP A 256 -8.89 -9.51 -16.25
N ALA A 257 -7.87 -9.06 -17.01
CA ALA A 257 -6.46 -9.31 -16.68
C ALA A 257 -6.04 -8.63 -15.38
N ILE A 258 -6.44 -7.37 -15.14
CA ILE A 258 -6.19 -6.64 -13.90
C ILE A 258 -6.85 -7.36 -12.73
N ARG A 259 -8.14 -7.69 -12.85
CA ARG A 259 -8.89 -8.40 -11.81
C ARG A 259 -8.25 -9.73 -11.46
N HIS A 260 -7.90 -10.53 -12.48
CA HIS A 260 -7.24 -11.81 -12.29
C HIS A 260 -5.89 -11.64 -11.56
N ALA A 261 -5.06 -10.70 -12.02
CA ALA A 261 -3.76 -10.43 -11.39
C ALA A 261 -3.91 -9.96 -9.94
N ALA A 262 -4.87 -9.08 -9.62
CA ALA A 262 -5.12 -8.60 -8.27
C ALA A 262 -5.55 -9.73 -7.33
N LEU A 263 -6.53 -10.55 -7.74
CA LEU A 263 -7.02 -11.67 -6.92
C LEU A 263 -5.97 -12.77 -6.74
N THR A 264 -5.23 -13.10 -7.80
CA THR A 264 -4.12 -14.07 -7.73
C THR A 264 -3.03 -13.58 -6.78
N SER A 265 -2.68 -12.29 -6.86
CA SER A 265 -1.66 -11.69 -5.98
C SER A 265 -2.10 -11.63 -4.53
N PHE A 266 -3.37 -11.32 -4.28
CA PHE A 266 -3.94 -11.32 -2.93
C PHE A 266 -3.79 -12.69 -2.25
N GLN A 267 -4.10 -13.76 -2.97
CA GLN A 267 -3.95 -15.13 -2.47
C GLN A 267 -2.49 -15.55 -2.35
N ALA A 268 -1.67 -15.32 -3.39
CA ALA A 268 -0.28 -15.72 -3.45
C ALA A 268 0.57 -15.07 -2.34
N LEU A 269 0.30 -13.81 -2.02
CA LEU A 269 0.95 -13.06 -0.96
C LEU A 269 0.31 -13.31 0.42
N GLN A 270 -0.68 -14.20 0.52
CA GLN A 270 -1.37 -14.56 1.76
C GLN A 270 -1.97 -13.35 2.50
N LEU A 271 -2.46 -12.37 1.71
CA LEU A 271 -3.15 -11.22 2.24
C LEU A 271 -4.56 -11.59 2.71
N ARG A 272 -5.14 -10.79 3.58
CA ARG A 272 -6.45 -11.05 4.15
C ARG A 272 -7.17 -9.74 4.47
N ASP A 273 -8.48 -9.82 4.54
CA ASP A 273 -9.43 -8.76 4.80
C ASP A 273 -9.43 -7.72 3.67
N TYR A 274 -8.33 -7.03 3.38
CA TYR A 274 -8.23 -6.03 2.32
C TYR A 274 -6.79 -5.77 1.89
N ALA A 275 -6.61 -5.26 0.66
CA ALA A 275 -5.33 -4.79 0.13
C ALA A 275 -5.56 -3.90 -1.11
N ARG A 276 -4.54 -3.15 -1.55
CA ARG A 276 -4.54 -2.43 -2.83
C ARG A 276 -3.36 -2.91 -3.67
N PHE A 277 -3.60 -3.05 -4.96
CA PHE A 277 -2.60 -3.41 -5.96
C PHE A 277 -2.43 -2.28 -6.96
N ASP A 278 -1.18 -1.92 -7.23
CA ASP A 278 -0.84 -0.83 -8.12
C ASP A 278 -0.29 -1.42 -9.43
N PHE A 279 -0.88 -1.01 -10.55
CA PHE A 279 -0.59 -1.54 -11.87
C PHE A 279 -0.11 -0.47 -12.84
N ARG A 280 0.64 -0.91 -13.85
CA ARG A 280 0.90 -0.14 -15.07
C ARG A 280 0.29 -0.85 -16.26
N ILE A 281 -0.36 -0.05 -17.12
CA ILE A 281 -0.95 -0.54 -18.37
C ILE A 281 -0.27 0.16 -19.52
N THR A 282 0.45 -0.59 -20.34
CA THR A 282 1.14 -0.08 -21.51
C THR A 282 0.18 0.34 -22.63
N PRO A 283 0.60 1.16 -23.60
CA PRO A 283 -0.23 1.51 -24.76
C PRO A 283 -0.72 0.29 -25.58
N ASP A 284 0.04 -0.82 -25.58
CA ASP A 284 -0.33 -2.10 -26.20
C ASP A 284 -1.15 -3.02 -25.26
N ASN A 285 -1.73 -2.44 -24.18
CA ASN A 285 -2.64 -3.09 -23.24
C ASN A 285 -2.03 -4.24 -22.40
N LYS A 286 -0.71 -4.27 -22.23
CA LYS A 286 -0.09 -5.21 -21.29
C LYS A 286 -0.21 -4.67 -19.86
N VAL A 287 -0.67 -5.55 -18.96
CA VAL A 287 -0.87 -5.25 -17.54
C VAL A 287 0.35 -5.71 -16.75
N TYR A 288 0.96 -4.81 -15.99
CA TYR A 288 2.08 -5.09 -15.09
C TYR A 288 1.71 -4.72 -13.66
N LEU A 289 1.84 -5.65 -12.73
CA LEU A 289 1.73 -5.35 -11.31
C LEU A 289 3.05 -4.74 -10.82
N ILE A 290 2.95 -3.57 -10.23
CA ILE A 290 4.10 -2.80 -9.73
C ILE A 290 4.33 -3.04 -8.25
N GLU A 291 3.24 -3.00 -7.45
CA GLU A 291 3.28 -3.03 -6.00
C GLU A 291 2.02 -3.64 -5.40
N ALA A 292 2.17 -4.27 -4.24
CA ALA A 292 1.08 -4.74 -3.40
C ALA A 292 1.12 -3.98 -2.06
N ASN A 293 0.02 -3.33 -1.71
CA ASN A 293 -0.14 -2.56 -0.48
C ASN A 293 -1.09 -3.30 0.46
N PRO A 294 -0.57 -4.00 1.50
CA PRO A 294 -1.38 -4.85 2.38
C PRO A 294 -2.19 -4.07 3.42
N ASN A 295 -1.87 -2.80 3.62
CA ASN A 295 -2.52 -1.90 4.59
C ASN A 295 -2.71 -0.51 3.97
N PRO A 296 -3.51 -0.40 2.86
CA PRO A 296 -3.73 0.86 2.18
C PRO A 296 -4.54 1.83 3.03
N TYR A 297 -4.41 3.13 2.78
CA TYR A 297 -5.21 4.15 3.42
C TYR A 297 -6.71 3.92 3.26
N LEU A 298 -7.47 4.15 4.35
CA LEU A 298 -8.90 3.94 4.43
C LEU A 298 -9.72 5.22 4.65
N TYR A 299 -9.09 6.41 4.60
CA TYR A 299 -9.87 7.66 4.66
C TYR A 299 -10.80 7.80 3.46
N SER A 300 -11.84 8.59 3.61
CA SER A 300 -12.95 8.69 2.65
C SER A 300 -12.56 9.10 1.21
N GLY A 301 -11.37 9.66 0.99
CA GLY A 301 -10.84 10.05 -0.31
C GLY A 301 -9.80 9.09 -0.89
N ALA A 302 -9.38 8.05 -0.15
CA ALA A 302 -8.34 7.11 -0.55
C ALA A 302 -8.72 6.30 -1.79
N GLU A 303 -7.73 5.85 -2.55
CA GLU A 303 -7.89 5.08 -3.78
C GLU A 303 -8.69 3.79 -3.53
N PHE A 304 -8.40 3.09 -2.42
CA PHE A 304 -9.13 1.90 -2.01
C PHE A 304 -10.63 2.20 -1.80
N ILE A 305 -10.96 3.25 -1.06
CA ILE A 305 -12.35 3.66 -0.80
C ILE A 305 -13.06 4.17 -2.07
N ARG A 306 -12.32 4.80 -2.99
CA ARG A 306 -12.89 5.17 -4.30
C ARG A 306 -13.29 3.94 -5.12
N GLY A 307 -12.43 2.91 -5.16
CA GLY A 307 -12.75 1.64 -5.79
C GLY A 307 -13.97 0.96 -5.16
N ALA A 308 -14.05 0.95 -3.82
CA ALA A 308 -15.21 0.44 -3.08
C ALA A 308 -16.50 1.19 -3.44
N ARG A 309 -16.46 2.53 -3.54
CA ARG A 309 -17.61 3.32 -3.98
C ARG A 309 -18.07 2.99 -5.40
N ALA A 310 -17.12 2.78 -6.30
CA ALA A 310 -17.45 2.37 -7.67
C ALA A 310 -18.07 0.97 -7.75
N SER A 311 -17.86 0.12 -6.73
CA SER A 311 -18.54 -1.18 -6.59
C SER A 311 -19.91 -1.09 -5.87
N GLY A 312 -20.36 0.13 -5.53
CA GLY A 312 -21.65 0.37 -4.88
C GLY A 312 -21.59 0.46 -3.34
N ARG A 313 -20.42 0.34 -2.73
CA ARG A 313 -20.24 0.46 -1.27
C ARG A 313 -20.06 1.92 -0.84
N THR A 314 -20.60 2.29 0.29
CA THR A 314 -20.24 3.55 0.96
C THR A 314 -18.97 3.37 1.80
N HIS A 315 -18.32 4.46 2.21
CA HIS A 315 -17.18 4.40 3.14
C HIS A 315 -17.54 3.68 4.46
N PRO A 316 -18.65 4.00 5.15
CA PRO A 316 -19.04 3.26 6.34
C PRO A 316 -19.26 1.76 6.11
N GLU A 317 -19.93 1.36 5.03
CA GLU A 317 -20.13 -0.05 4.70
C GLU A 317 -18.80 -0.77 4.48
N THR A 318 -17.84 -0.15 3.77
CA THR A 318 -16.51 -0.72 3.55
C THR A 318 -15.75 -0.94 4.85
N ILE A 319 -15.78 0.03 5.78
CA ILE A 319 -15.11 -0.10 7.08
C ILE A 319 -15.77 -1.21 7.93
N LEU A 320 -17.08 -1.31 7.92
CA LEU A 320 -17.82 -2.35 8.65
C LEU A 320 -17.58 -3.74 8.04
N GLU A 321 -17.51 -3.85 6.70
CA GLU A 321 -17.17 -5.09 6.01
C GLU A 321 -15.77 -5.59 6.38
N ILE A 322 -14.78 -4.69 6.47
CA ILE A 322 -13.42 -5.04 6.95
C ILE A 322 -13.46 -5.58 8.39
N LEU A 323 -14.27 -4.97 9.26
CA LEU A 323 -14.43 -5.44 10.63
C LEU A 323 -15.08 -6.84 10.66
N GLU A 324 -16.14 -7.05 9.89
CA GLU A 324 -16.86 -8.33 9.77
C GLU A 324 -15.95 -9.45 9.28
N LEU A 325 -15.18 -9.19 8.23
CA LEU A 325 -14.20 -10.14 7.67
C LEU A 325 -13.17 -10.59 8.72
N ALA A 326 -12.68 -9.66 9.52
CA ALA A 326 -11.78 -9.99 10.62
C ALA A 326 -12.49 -10.83 11.69
N GLU A 327 -13.72 -10.46 12.12
CA GLU A 327 -14.49 -11.25 13.08
C GLU A 327 -14.76 -12.68 12.60
N GLU A 328 -15.22 -12.85 11.36
CA GLU A 328 -15.51 -14.16 10.77
C GLU A 328 -14.25 -15.05 10.76
N ARG A 329 -13.11 -14.50 10.38
CA ARG A 329 -11.83 -15.19 10.35
C ARG A 329 -11.41 -15.74 11.73
N TYR A 330 -11.77 -15.05 12.80
CA TYR A 330 -11.48 -15.51 14.16
C TYR A 330 -12.56 -16.42 14.78
N ARG A 331 -13.78 -16.44 14.22
CA ARG A 331 -14.82 -17.40 14.61
C ARG A 331 -14.62 -18.77 13.99
N SER A 332 -13.99 -18.82 12.82
CA SER A 332 -13.74 -20.07 12.07
C SER A 332 -12.46 -20.80 12.47
N ARG A 333 -11.74 -20.31 13.46
CA ARG A 333 -10.59 -20.93 14.09
C ARG A 333 -10.99 -21.56 15.43
#